data_4b31aacf6012076762d3bf699f7c8245
#
_entry.id   4b31aacf6012076762d3bf699f7c8245
#
_cell.length_a   1.000
_cell.length_b   1.000
_cell.length_c   1.000
_cell.angle_alpha   90.00
_cell.angle_beta   90.00
_cell.angle_gamma   90.00
#
_symmetry.space_group_name_H-M   'P 1'
#
loop_
_entity.id
_entity.type
_entity.pdbx_description
1 polymer ?
#
loop_
_entity_poly.entity_id
_entity_poly.type
_entity_poly.pdbx_seq_one_letter_code
_entity_poly.pdbx_strand_id
1 'polypeptide(L)'
;MAKEKFERTKPHVNIGTIGHVDHGKTTTTAAITKYLGMLGKAQYEAYDAIDSAPEEKARGITINTAHVEYETDARHYAHVDCPGHADYVKNMITGAAQMDGAILVVSAADGPMPQTREHILLARQVGVKYIVVYLNKCDMVDDPELLELVEMEVRDLLSSYDFPGDEIPIIKGSSLKVLESNSQDPNAPEYACMKELMDAVDSYIPTPERPVDQPFLMPVEDVFTITGRGTVATGRVERGTVKLQDEIEIVGIRPVNKSVVTGVEMFRKLLDQAEAGDNIGVLLRGIDRKDIERGQVLAKPGTIHPHTKFTSQVFVLTKEEGGRHTPFFDGYRPQFYFRTTDVTGVIKLPAGTEMVMPGDNVDMEIELITPIAIEKGLRFAIREGGRTVGSGVVADIKE
;
A
#
# COMPACT_ATOMS: atom_id res chain seq x y z
N MET A 1 -29.89 -13.62 -1.77
CA MET A 1 -29.71 -13.48 -0.31
C MET A 1 -29.41 -12.03 -0.02
N ALA A 2 -29.93 -11.45 1.08
CA ALA A 2 -29.57 -10.11 1.51
C ALA A 2 -28.09 -10.15 1.93
N LYS A 3 -27.29 -9.15 1.53
CA LYS A 3 -25.91 -9.02 1.99
C LYS A 3 -25.90 -8.73 3.49
N GLU A 4 -24.96 -9.31 4.19
CA GLU A 4 -24.72 -9.01 5.61
C GLU A 4 -24.30 -7.56 5.80
N LYS A 5 -24.59 -7.02 6.98
CA LYS A 5 -24.18 -5.70 7.40
C LYS A 5 -22.87 -5.82 8.19
N PHE A 6 -21.91 -4.94 7.89
CA PHE A 6 -20.66 -4.89 8.65
C PHE A 6 -20.91 -4.25 10.02
N GLU A 7 -20.47 -4.91 11.07
CA GLU A 7 -20.53 -4.40 12.45
C GLU A 7 -19.12 -4.08 12.96
N ARG A 8 -18.90 -2.84 13.39
CA ARG A 8 -17.61 -2.42 13.96
C ARG A 8 -17.55 -2.81 15.43
N THR A 9 -16.96 -3.96 15.71
CA THR A 9 -16.77 -4.47 17.07
C THR A 9 -15.37 -4.24 17.60
N LYS A 10 -14.39 -4.02 16.73
CA LYS A 10 -12.97 -3.88 17.04
C LYS A 10 -12.34 -2.70 16.27
N PRO A 11 -11.23 -2.13 16.78
CA PRO A 11 -10.44 -1.17 16.01
C PRO A 11 -9.98 -1.77 14.68
N HIS A 12 -10.07 -0.98 13.60
CA HIS A 12 -9.67 -1.39 12.26
C HIS A 12 -8.26 -0.90 11.92
N VAL A 13 -7.41 -1.83 11.42
CA VAL A 13 -6.03 -1.55 11.02
C VAL A 13 -5.77 -2.14 9.65
N ASN A 14 -5.15 -1.36 8.77
CA ASN A 14 -4.71 -1.81 7.46
C ASN A 14 -3.25 -2.25 7.54
N ILE A 15 -2.98 -3.48 7.21
CA ILE A 15 -1.61 -4.00 7.07
C ILE A 15 -1.43 -4.64 5.71
N GLY A 16 -0.22 -5.01 5.37
CA GLY A 16 0.02 -5.79 4.16
C GLY A 16 1.41 -6.37 4.10
N THR A 17 1.60 -7.29 3.16
CA THR A 17 2.86 -7.95 2.89
C THR A 17 3.65 -7.20 1.83
N ILE A 18 4.92 -6.88 2.14
CA ILE A 18 5.90 -6.29 1.23
C ILE A 18 7.17 -7.15 1.21
N GLY A 19 8.01 -7.00 0.21
CA GLY A 19 9.27 -7.73 0.08
C GLY A 19 9.50 -8.24 -1.34
N HIS A 20 10.64 -8.91 -1.54
CA HIS A 20 11.09 -9.37 -2.86
C HIS A 20 10.13 -10.40 -3.49
N VAL A 21 10.17 -10.53 -4.81
CA VAL A 21 9.51 -11.64 -5.54
C VAL A 21 10.03 -12.98 -5.00
N ASP A 22 9.18 -13.99 -4.96
CA ASP A 22 9.48 -15.35 -4.48
C ASP A 22 9.89 -15.49 -2.99
N HIS A 23 9.88 -14.42 -2.19
CA HIS A 23 10.09 -14.52 -0.74
C HIS A 23 8.89 -15.10 0.02
N GLY A 24 7.74 -15.29 -0.65
CA GLY A 24 6.56 -15.97 -0.11
C GLY A 24 5.56 -15.04 0.55
N LYS A 25 5.37 -13.81 0.05
CA LYS A 25 4.36 -12.86 0.56
C LYS A 25 2.94 -13.44 0.53
N THR A 26 2.47 -13.82 -0.65
CA THR A 26 1.14 -14.43 -0.85
C THR A 26 0.99 -15.74 -0.07
N THR A 27 2.05 -16.55 0.00
CA THR A 27 2.10 -17.77 0.82
C THR A 27 1.93 -17.44 2.31
N THR A 28 2.55 -16.36 2.78
CA THR A 28 2.43 -15.89 4.17
C THR A 28 1.00 -15.37 4.45
N THR A 29 0.43 -14.60 3.52
CA THR A 29 -0.96 -14.14 3.59
C THR A 29 -1.93 -15.32 3.69
N ALA A 30 -1.76 -16.35 2.85
CA ALA A 30 -2.56 -17.58 2.91
C ALA A 30 -2.35 -18.34 4.24
N ALA A 31 -1.13 -18.41 4.76
CA ALA A 31 -0.81 -19.05 6.03
C ALA A 31 -1.47 -18.35 7.23
N ILE A 32 -1.48 -17.00 7.24
CA ILE A 32 -2.18 -16.20 8.25
C ILE A 32 -3.68 -16.51 8.22
N THR A 33 -4.31 -16.49 7.05
CA THR A 33 -5.76 -16.77 6.92
C THR A 33 -6.10 -18.21 7.32
N LYS A 34 -5.22 -19.17 7.02
CA LYS A 34 -5.39 -20.57 7.45
C LYS A 34 -5.37 -20.67 8.98
N TYR A 35 -4.34 -20.12 9.62
CA TYR A 35 -4.20 -20.15 11.08
C TYR A 35 -5.37 -19.46 11.78
N LEU A 36 -5.70 -18.24 11.38
CA LEU A 36 -6.82 -17.50 11.97
C LEU A 36 -8.18 -18.12 11.63
N GLY A 37 -8.30 -18.78 10.49
CA GLY A 37 -9.48 -19.55 10.10
C GLY A 37 -9.77 -20.72 11.05
N MET A 38 -8.72 -21.41 11.54
CA MET A 38 -8.85 -22.46 12.56
C MET A 38 -9.38 -21.90 13.88
N LEU A 39 -9.08 -20.65 14.19
CA LEU A 39 -9.59 -19.93 15.36
C LEU A 39 -10.99 -19.31 15.16
N GLY A 40 -11.59 -19.46 13.96
CA GLY A 40 -12.86 -18.83 13.60
C GLY A 40 -12.78 -17.31 13.39
N LYS A 41 -11.57 -16.77 13.14
CA LYS A 41 -11.27 -15.34 13.04
C LYS A 41 -10.97 -14.88 11.61
N ALA A 42 -11.01 -15.78 10.64
CA ALA A 42 -10.83 -15.52 9.21
C ALA A 42 -11.61 -16.53 8.37
N GLN A 43 -11.90 -16.15 7.12
CA GLN A 43 -12.14 -17.13 6.09
C GLN A 43 -10.80 -17.53 5.49
N TYR A 44 -10.48 -18.82 5.41
CA TYR A 44 -9.26 -19.27 4.76
C TYR A 44 -9.28 -18.92 3.28
N GLU A 45 -8.28 -18.17 2.85
CA GLU A 45 -8.03 -17.83 1.44
C GLU A 45 -6.79 -18.60 0.96
N ALA A 46 -6.99 -19.56 0.06
CA ALA A 46 -5.88 -20.30 -0.52
C ALA A 46 -5.04 -19.42 -1.46
N TYR A 47 -3.78 -19.79 -1.67
CA TYR A 47 -2.86 -19.07 -2.57
C TYR A 47 -3.51 -18.70 -3.92
N ASP A 48 -4.12 -19.69 -4.60
CA ASP A 48 -4.80 -19.51 -5.90
C ASP A 48 -6.07 -18.65 -5.84
N ALA A 49 -6.60 -18.40 -4.66
CA ALA A 49 -7.74 -17.51 -4.46
C ALA A 49 -7.29 -16.06 -4.27
N ILE A 50 -6.13 -15.84 -3.67
CA ILE A 50 -5.47 -14.54 -3.52
C ILE A 50 -4.94 -14.09 -4.88
N ASP A 51 -4.04 -14.87 -5.51
CA ASP A 51 -3.55 -14.64 -6.88
C ASP A 51 -4.53 -15.24 -7.89
N SER A 52 -5.66 -14.57 -8.08
CA SER A 52 -6.81 -15.14 -8.80
C SER A 52 -6.82 -14.89 -10.31
N ALA A 53 -6.09 -13.85 -10.78
CA ALA A 53 -6.06 -13.48 -12.18
C ALA A 53 -5.38 -14.56 -13.05
N PRO A 54 -5.88 -14.82 -14.27
CA PRO A 54 -5.29 -15.83 -15.15
C PRO A 54 -3.81 -15.61 -15.44
N GLU A 55 -3.37 -14.35 -15.52
CA GLU A 55 -1.97 -13.98 -15.77
C GLU A 55 -1.10 -14.23 -14.54
N GLU A 56 -1.60 -13.99 -13.33
CA GLU A 56 -0.93 -14.29 -12.07
C GLU A 56 -0.68 -15.79 -11.93
N LYS A 57 -1.71 -16.60 -12.20
CA LYS A 57 -1.62 -18.07 -12.19
C LYS A 57 -0.65 -18.61 -13.23
N ALA A 58 -0.64 -18.03 -14.43
CA ALA A 58 0.25 -18.45 -15.51
C ALA A 58 1.71 -18.15 -15.24
N ARG A 59 2.00 -17.03 -14.54
CA ARG A 59 3.36 -16.58 -14.23
C ARG A 59 3.85 -16.99 -12.85
N GLY A 60 2.94 -17.38 -11.94
CA GLY A 60 3.25 -17.67 -10.54
C GLY A 60 3.70 -16.47 -9.73
N ILE A 61 3.27 -15.26 -10.10
CA ILE A 61 3.62 -13.99 -9.43
C ILE A 61 2.39 -13.12 -9.24
N THR A 62 2.33 -12.41 -8.13
CA THR A 62 1.29 -11.41 -7.87
C THR A 62 1.51 -10.18 -8.75
N ILE A 63 0.47 -9.76 -9.45
CA ILE A 63 0.47 -8.59 -10.34
C ILE A 63 -0.34 -7.46 -9.73
N ASN A 64 -1.55 -7.75 -9.27
CA ASN A 64 -2.44 -6.81 -8.63
C ASN A 64 -2.41 -6.95 -7.12
N THR A 65 -2.78 -5.89 -6.40
CA THR A 65 -3.00 -5.98 -4.96
C THR A 65 -4.23 -6.82 -4.68
N ALA A 66 -4.12 -7.77 -3.77
CA ALA A 66 -5.26 -8.52 -3.25
C ALA A 66 -5.59 -8.06 -1.82
N HIS A 67 -6.89 -8.06 -1.48
CA HIS A 67 -7.36 -7.66 -0.16
C HIS A 67 -8.00 -8.84 0.55
N VAL A 68 -7.52 -9.13 1.75
CA VAL A 68 -8.00 -10.21 2.61
C VAL A 68 -8.45 -9.65 3.94
N GLU A 69 -9.54 -10.18 4.50
CA GLU A 69 -10.11 -9.77 5.79
C GLU A 69 -9.84 -10.83 6.86
N TYR A 70 -9.40 -10.42 8.02
CA TYR A 70 -9.32 -11.27 9.20
C TYR A 70 -9.29 -10.46 10.50
N GLU A 71 -9.39 -11.14 11.62
CA GLU A 71 -9.33 -10.49 12.93
C GLU A 71 -8.47 -11.27 13.92
N THR A 72 -8.00 -10.56 14.95
CA THR A 72 -7.45 -11.12 16.19
C THR A 72 -8.44 -10.89 17.33
N ASP A 73 -8.06 -11.20 18.56
CA ASP A 73 -8.89 -10.83 19.73
C ASP A 73 -8.94 -9.30 19.91
N ALA A 74 -7.87 -8.61 19.52
CA ALA A 74 -7.71 -7.18 19.73
C ALA A 74 -8.26 -6.32 18.57
N ARG A 75 -8.18 -6.79 17.31
CA ARG A 75 -8.33 -5.93 16.14
C ARG A 75 -8.97 -6.64 14.96
N HIS A 76 -9.57 -5.83 14.08
CA HIS A 76 -9.99 -6.22 12.73
C HIS A 76 -8.96 -5.71 11.72
N TYR A 77 -8.55 -6.56 10.79
CA TYR A 77 -7.52 -6.26 9.79
C TYR A 77 -8.05 -6.32 8.36
N ALA A 78 -7.74 -5.29 7.58
CA ALA A 78 -7.66 -5.38 6.13
C ALA A 78 -6.20 -5.63 5.76
N HIS A 79 -5.92 -6.74 5.08
CA HIS A 79 -4.59 -7.11 4.66
C HIS A 79 -4.46 -6.94 3.14
N VAL A 80 -3.47 -6.19 2.71
CA VAL A 80 -3.13 -5.94 1.31
C VAL A 80 -1.95 -6.79 0.93
N ASP A 81 -2.14 -7.80 0.09
CA ASP A 81 -1.03 -8.54 -0.50
C ASP A 81 -0.47 -7.78 -1.70
N CYS A 82 0.81 -7.39 -1.63
CA CYS A 82 1.45 -6.55 -2.64
C CYS A 82 2.30 -7.38 -3.61
N PRO A 83 2.32 -7.00 -4.91
CA PRO A 83 3.25 -7.61 -5.86
C PRO A 83 4.71 -7.39 -5.45
N GLY A 84 5.57 -8.37 -5.75
CA GLY A 84 7.00 -8.31 -5.45
C GLY A 84 7.86 -7.92 -6.65
N HIS A 85 7.36 -8.08 -7.87
CA HIS A 85 8.14 -7.89 -9.08
C HIS A 85 8.28 -6.41 -9.45
N ALA A 86 9.46 -6.01 -9.93
CA ALA A 86 9.78 -4.63 -10.29
C ALA A 86 8.83 -3.99 -11.33
N ASP A 87 8.28 -4.79 -12.26
CA ASP A 87 7.34 -4.30 -13.28
C ASP A 87 6.01 -3.82 -12.67
N TYR A 88 5.66 -4.27 -11.46
CA TYR A 88 4.38 -3.97 -10.80
C TYR A 88 4.51 -3.03 -9.61
N VAL A 89 5.61 -2.29 -9.53
CA VAL A 89 5.88 -1.31 -8.45
C VAL A 89 4.75 -0.29 -8.30
N LYS A 90 4.06 0.11 -9.37
CA LYS A 90 2.87 0.97 -9.28
C LYS A 90 1.80 0.39 -8.35
N ASN A 91 1.51 -0.89 -8.50
CA ASN A 91 0.51 -1.58 -7.68
C ASN A 91 1.02 -1.75 -6.25
N MET A 92 2.33 -2.01 -6.08
CA MET A 92 2.97 -2.03 -4.76
C MET A 92 2.84 -0.69 -4.04
N ILE A 93 3.16 0.44 -4.71
CA ILE A 93 3.04 1.79 -4.13
C ILE A 93 1.59 2.07 -3.71
N THR A 94 0.63 1.72 -4.58
CA THR A 94 -0.80 1.90 -4.29
C THR A 94 -1.23 1.07 -3.08
N GLY A 95 -0.79 -0.19 -3.00
CA GLY A 95 -1.07 -1.05 -1.86
C GLY A 95 -0.42 -0.54 -0.58
N ALA A 96 0.86 -0.17 -0.63
CA ALA A 96 1.58 0.35 0.53
C ALA A 96 0.98 1.66 1.07
N ALA A 97 0.48 2.53 0.19
CA ALA A 97 -0.19 3.77 0.61
C ALA A 97 -1.47 3.55 1.43
N GLN A 98 -2.03 2.34 1.39
CA GLN A 98 -3.20 1.97 2.18
C GLN A 98 -2.84 1.46 3.58
N MET A 99 -1.59 1.10 3.83
CA MET A 99 -1.16 0.41 5.05
C MET A 99 -0.91 1.39 6.20
N ASP A 100 -1.31 0.99 7.39
CA ASP A 100 -0.92 1.63 8.66
C ASP A 100 0.39 1.04 9.18
N GLY A 101 0.65 -0.23 8.84
CA GLY A 101 1.89 -0.96 9.09
C GLY A 101 2.09 -2.06 8.06
N ALA A 102 3.30 -2.58 7.94
CA ALA A 102 3.64 -3.62 6.96
C ALA A 102 4.31 -4.84 7.60
N ILE A 103 4.11 -6.01 6.98
CA ILE A 103 4.87 -7.22 7.24
C ILE A 103 5.91 -7.34 6.11
N LEU A 104 7.18 -7.15 6.45
CA LEU A 104 8.28 -7.35 5.51
C LEU A 104 8.64 -8.84 5.48
N VAL A 105 8.35 -9.49 4.37
CA VAL A 105 8.66 -10.92 4.18
C VAL A 105 10.02 -11.04 3.49
N VAL A 106 10.97 -11.69 4.18
CA VAL A 106 12.33 -11.95 3.67
C VAL A 106 12.57 -13.46 3.72
N SER A 107 13.10 -14.01 2.63
CA SER A 107 13.55 -15.41 2.62
C SER A 107 14.82 -15.55 3.47
N ALA A 108 14.81 -16.46 4.43
CA ALA A 108 16.00 -16.75 5.25
C ALA A 108 17.14 -17.37 4.44
N ALA A 109 16.83 -18.03 3.33
CA ALA A 109 17.83 -18.63 2.45
C ALA A 109 18.52 -17.62 1.52
N ASP A 110 17.80 -16.55 1.13
CA ASP A 110 18.29 -15.60 0.13
C ASP A 110 18.74 -14.26 0.75
N GLY A 111 18.23 -13.94 1.96
CA GLY A 111 18.48 -12.65 2.62
C GLY A 111 17.77 -11.46 1.93
N PRO A 112 18.14 -10.22 2.27
CA PRO A 112 17.59 -9.03 1.65
C PRO A 112 18.03 -8.89 0.20
N MET A 113 17.05 -8.84 -0.72
CA MET A 113 17.23 -8.76 -2.16
C MET A 113 16.91 -7.34 -2.69
N PRO A 114 17.20 -6.98 -3.96
CA PRO A 114 17.01 -5.62 -4.47
C PRO A 114 15.60 -5.05 -4.27
N GLN A 115 14.53 -5.82 -4.52
CA GLN A 115 13.17 -5.33 -4.30
C GLN A 115 12.84 -5.22 -2.81
N THR A 116 13.51 -5.94 -1.91
CA THR A 116 13.38 -5.74 -0.46
C THR A 116 13.74 -4.29 -0.10
N ARG A 117 14.89 -3.81 -0.61
CA ARG A 117 15.36 -2.42 -0.42
C ARG A 117 14.38 -1.41 -1.01
N GLU A 118 13.94 -1.63 -2.24
CA GLU A 118 12.99 -0.74 -2.92
C GLU A 118 11.65 -0.68 -2.17
N HIS A 119 11.13 -1.81 -1.69
CA HIS A 119 9.86 -1.85 -0.96
C HIS A 119 9.93 -1.15 0.40
N ILE A 120 11.04 -1.26 1.14
CA ILE A 120 11.26 -0.53 2.39
C ILE A 120 11.28 0.99 2.11
N LEU A 121 12.04 1.42 1.11
CA LEU A 121 12.11 2.82 0.70
C LEU A 121 10.73 3.36 0.32
N LEU A 122 10.00 2.65 -0.53
CA LEU A 122 8.68 3.08 -0.98
C LEU A 122 7.65 3.10 0.15
N ALA A 123 7.66 2.10 1.03
CA ALA A 123 6.80 2.08 2.22
C ALA A 123 7.05 3.31 3.10
N ARG A 124 8.34 3.67 3.32
CA ARG A 124 8.72 4.88 4.05
C ARG A 124 8.19 6.14 3.37
N GLN A 125 8.31 6.24 2.04
CA GLN A 125 7.87 7.39 1.27
C GLN A 125 6.34 7.59 1.29
N VAL A 126 5.57 6.52 1.19
CA VAL A 126 4.10 6.60 1.28
C VAL A 126 3.57 6.76 2.71
N GLY A 127 4.47 6.74 3.70
CA GLY A 127 4.13 7.06 5.09
C GLY A 127 3.86 5.86 6.00
N VAL A 128 4.21 4.65 5.60
CA VAL A 128 4.22 3.48 6.51
C VAL A 128 5.27 3.71 7.59
N LYS A 129 4.85 3.70 8.84
CA LYS A 129 5.71 4.01 9.99
C LYS A 129 6.19 2.78 10.74
N TYR A 130 5.47 1.68 10.62
CA TYR A 130 5.71 0.47 11.41
C TYR A 130 5.88 -0.73 10.48
N ILE A 131 6.93 -1.50 10.72
CA ILE A 131 7.23 -2.73 9.99
C ILE A 131 7.47 -3.84 11.02
N VAL A 132 6.85 -4.99 10.80
CA VAL A 132 7.18 -6.26 11.47
C VAL A 132 7.85 -7.14 10.42
N VAL A 133 8.92 -7.83 10.76
CA VAL A 133 9.65 -8.70 9.82
C VAL A 133 9.24 -10.15 10.03
N TYR A 134 8.99 -10.84 8.92
CA TYR A 134 8.83 -12.28 8.90
C TYR A 134 9.94 -12.91 8.04
N LEU A 135 10.91 -13.58 8.70
CA LEU A 135 11.90 -14.41 8.05
C LEU A 135 11.26 -15.75 7.67
N ASN A 136 10.88 -15.83 6.40
CA ASN A 136 10.22 -16.99 5.82
C ASN A 136 11.24 -18.03 5.30
N LYS A 137 10.81 -19.24 5.01
CA LYS A 137 11.62 -20.35 4.49
C LYS A 137 12.75 -20.79 5.42
N CYS A 138 12.59 -20.63 6.72
CA CYS A 138 13.58 -21.08 7.70
C CYS A 138 13.80 -22.60 7.67
N ASP A 139 12.87 -23.35 7.10
CA ASP A 139 12.99 -24.80 6.85
C ASP A 139 14.05 -25.16 5.78
N MET A 140 14.52 -24.18 5.01
CA MET A 140 15.57 -24.36 4.00
C MET A 140 16.98 -24.04 4.55
N VAL A 141 17.08 -23.61 5.81
CA VAL A 141 18.34 -23.19 6.42
C VAL A 141 18.59 -24.03 7.67
N ASP A 142 19.58 -24.91 7.58
CA ASP A 142 19.94 -25.79 8.70
C ASP A 142 20.93 -25.16 9.70
N ASP A 143 21.61 -24.09 9.28
CA ASP A 143 22.61 -23.39 10.08
C ASP A 143 22.01 -22.21 10.85
N PRO A 144 21.97 -22.26 12.20
CA PRO A 144 21.48 -21.17 13.01
C PRO A 144 22.29 -19.87 12.88
N GLU A 145 23.61 -19.95 12.62
CA GLU A 145 24.46 -18.76 12.46
C GLU A 145 24.08 -17.98 11.18
N LEU A 146 23.66 -18.69 10.13
CA LEU A 146 23.17 -18.06 8.92
C LEU A 146 21.85 -17.31 9.15
N LEU A 147 20.95 -17.87 9.96
CA LEU A 147 19.70 -17.17 10.34
C LEU A 147 19.97 -15.90 11.13
N GLU A 148 20.96 -15.91 12.03
CA GLU A 148 21.38 -14.72 12.79
C GLU A 148 22.00 -13.66 11.88
N LEU A 149 22.81 -14.08 10.91
CA LEU A 149 23.43 -13.18 9.94
C LEU A 149 22.38 -12.46 9.09
N VAL A 150 21.41 -13.21 8.55
CA VAL A 150 20.31 -12.63 7.76
C VAL A 150 19.45 -11.68 8.61
N GLU A 151 19.21 -12.02 9.89
CA GLU A 151 18.52 -11.13 10.82
C GLU A 151 19.27 -9.81 10.99
N MET A 152 20.60 -9.85 11.19
CA MET A 152 21.44 -8.65 11.30
C MET A 152 21.39 -7.80 10.03
N GLU A 153 21.52 -8.42 8.85
CA GLU A 153 21.43 -7.71 7.57
C GLU A 153 20.09 -6.98 7.39
N VAL A 154 18.98 -7.60 7.81
CA VAL A 154 17.65 -6.98 7.74
C VAL A 154 17.55 -5.82 8.71
N ARG A 155 18.08 -5.93 9.94
CA ARG A 155 18.12 -4.84 10.94
C ARG A 155 18.92 -3.65 10.45
N ASP A 156 20.12 -3.89 9.92
CA ASP A 156 20.99 -2.86 9.35
C ASP A 156 20.31 -2.18 8.15
N LEU A 157 19.67 -2.95 7.30
CA LEU A 157 18.93 -2.43 6.16
C LEU A 157 17.79 -1.53 6.60
N LEU A 158 16.97 -1.94 7.56
CA LEU A 158 15.86 -1.14 8.09
C LEU A 158 16.37 0.15 8.74
N SER A 159 17.46 0.08 9.49
CA SER A 159 18.11 1.24 10.10
C SER A 159 18.61 2.25 9.06
N SER A 160 19.12 1.76 7.93
CA SER A 160 19.58 2.62 6.82
C SER A 160 18.45 3.42 6.14
N TYR A 161 17.19 3.00 6.33
CA TYR A 161 15.99 3.69 5.84
C TYR A 161 15.18 4.38 6.97
N ASP A 162 15.84 4.73 8.08
CA ASP A 162 15.24 5.43 9.23
C ASP A 162 14.11 4.66 9.93
N PHE A 163 14.11 3.35 9.89
CA PHE A 163 13.30 2.52 10.76
C PHE A 163 14.13 2.09 11.99
N PRO A 164 13.52 1.87 13.17
CA PRO A 164 14.25 1.45 14.37
C PRO A 164 14.63 -0.05 14.29
N GLY A 165 15.59 -0.40 13.42
CA GLY A 165 15.94 -1.78 13.08
C GLY A 165 16.21 -2.70 14.26
N ASP A 166 16.82 -2.17 15.33
CA ASP A 166 17.12 -2.94 16.55
C ASP A 166 15.87 -3.29 17.37
N GLU A 167 14.83 -2.46 17.29
CA GLU A 167 13.59 -2.63 18.08
C GLU A 167 12.49 -3.39 17.32
N ILE A 168 12.64 -3.54 16.00
CA ILE A 168 11.63 -4.17 15.14
C ILE A 168 11.52 -5.66 15.46
N PRO A 169 10.30 -6.19 15.69
CA PRO A 169 10.08 -7.62 15.85
C PRO A 169 10.45 -8.39 14.58
N ILE A 170 11.25 -9.43 14.72
CA ILE A 170 11.61 -10.37 13.65
C ILE A 170 11.16 -11.77 14.06
N ILE A 171 10.21 -12.31 13.32
CA ILE A 171 9.65 -13.63 13.54
C ILE A 171 10.21 -14.59 12.49
N LYS A 172 10.65 -15.76 12.91
CA LYS A 172 11.25 -16.82 12.08
C LYS A 172 10.24 -17.94 11.85
N GLY A 173 10.09 -18.40 10.60
CA GLY A 173 9.16 -19.48 10.32
C GLY A 173 9.16 -19.97 8.87
N SER A 174 8.22 -20.85 8.58
CA SER A 174 7.96 -21.36 7.24
C SER A 174 6.48 -21.34 6.94
N SER A 175 6.06 -20.44 6.09
CA SER A 175 4.66 -20.35 5.63
C SER A 175 4.23 -21.61 4.88
N LEU A 176 5.16 -22.26 4.17
CA LEU A 176 4.87 -23.51 3.45
C LEU A 176 4.52 -24.63 4.42
N LYS A 177 5.30 -24.83 5.49
CA LYS A 177 4.97 -25.84 6.52
C LYS A 177 3.64 -25.59 7.19
N VAL A 178 3.28 -24.34 7.41
CA VAL A 178 1.94 -23.96 7.91
C VAL A 178 0.85 -24.43 6.94
N LEU A 179 1.02 -24.18 5.63
CA LEU A 179 0.02 -24.56 4.64
C LEU A 179 -0.05 -26.07 4.41
N GLU A 180 1.06 -26.79 4.50
CA GLU A 180 1.13 -28.24 4.34
C GLU A 180 0.65 -29.03 5.56
N SER A 181 0.63 -28.40 6.75
CA SER A 181 0.15 -29.05 7.97
C SER A 181 -1.32 -29.45 7.85
N ASN A 182 -1.63 -30.68 8.27
CA ASN A 182 -2.96 -31.21 8.39
C ASN A 182 -3.50 -31.18 9.85
N SER A 183 -2.72 -30.62 10.80
CA SER A 183 -3.15 -30.49 12.18
C SER A 183 -4.38 -29.60 12.28
N GLN A 184 -5.32 -30.00 13.14
CA GLN A 184 -6.48 -29.18 13.49
C GLN A 184 -6.29 -28.49 14.85
N ASP A 185 -5.14 -28.69 15.50
CA ASP A 185 -4.79 -28.01 16.74
C ASP A 185 -4.05 -26.70 16.44
N PRO A 186 -4.64 -25.53 16.72
CA PRO A 186 -3.98 -24.23 16.48
C PRO A 186 -2.74 -24.02 17.35
N ASN A 187 -2.51 -24.85 18.37
CA ASN A 187 -1.31 -24.81 19.21
C ASN A 187 -0.22 -25.77 18.74
N ALA A 188 -0.42 -26.46 17.62
CA ALA A 188 0.62 -27.33 17.06
C ALA A 188 1.88 -26.51 16.70
N PRO A 189 3.08 -27.08 16.87
CA PRO A 189 4.36 -26.37 16.70
C PRO A 189 4.51 -25.66 15.35
N GLU A 190 3.98 -26.23 14.29
CA GLU A 190 4.03 -25.67 12.93
C GLU A 190 3.27 -24.34 12.79
N TYR A 191 2.29 -24.04 13.67
CA TYR A 191 1.52 -22.79 13.67
C TYR A 191 2.12 -21.72 14.61
N ALA A 192 3.11 -22.06 15.42
CA ALA A 192 3.69 -21.14 16.41
C ALA A 192 4.18 -19.84 15.79
N CYS A 193 4.83 -19.91 14.61
CA CYS A 193 5.32 -18.73 13.91
C CYS A 193 4.19 -17.79 13.45
N MET A 194 3.01 -18.30 13.08
CA MET A 194 1.87 -17.45 12.71
C MET A 194 1.25 -16.78 13.94
N LYS A 195 1.18 -17.51 15.06
CA LYS A 195 0.75 -16.93 16.33
C LYS A 195 1.69 -15.80 16.75
N GLU A 196 2.99 -16.04 16.78
CA GLU A 196 4.01 -15.05 17.14
C GLU A 196 3.97 -13.84 16.21
N LEU A 197 3.78 -14.06 14.89
CA LEU A 197 3.64 -12.98 13.92
C LEU A 197 2.44 -12.09 14.22
N MET A 198 1.27 -12.67 14.48
CA MET A 198 0.06 -11.91 14.77
C MET A 198 0.13 -11.21 16.12
N ASP A 199 0.73 -11.84 17.13
CA ASP A 199 0.98 -11.23 18.43
C ASP A 199 1.94 -10.02 18.32
N ALA A 200 2.96 -10.12 17.46
CA ALA A 200 3.89 -9.02 17.15
C ALA A 200 3.17 -7.88 16.41
N VAL A 201 2.35 -8.19 15.40
CA VAL A 201 1.54 -7.20 14.68
C VAL A 201 0.59 -6.47 15.61
N ASP A 202 -0.12 -7.19 16.49
CA ASP A 202 -1.05 -6.60 17.47
C ASP A 202 -0.35 -5.68 18.48
N SER A 203 0.86 -6.04 18.92
CA SER A 203 1.59 -5.30 19.96
C SER A 203 2.44 -4.16 19.43
N TYR A 204 3.10 -4.34 18.27
CA TYR A 204 4.06 -3.38 17.75
C TYR A 204 3.45 -2.30 16.86
N ILE A 205 2.44 -2.63 16.05
CA ILE A 205 1.74 -1.66 15.20
C ILE A 205 0.64 -1.00 16.03
N PRO A 206 0.69 0.31 16.32
CA PRO A 206 -0.35 0.98 17.12
C PRO A 206 -1.66 1.08 16.34
N THR A 207 -2.77 1.21 17.06
CA THR A 207 -4.05 1.59 16.45
C THR A 207 -3.92 3.00 15.87
N PRO A 208 -4.13 3.21 14.58
CA PRO A 208 -3.91 4.51 13.95
C PRO A 208 -4.99 5.51 14.36
N GLU A 209 -4.58 6.76 14.53
CA GLU A 209 -5.52 7.88 14.63
C GLU A 209 -6.16 8.13 13.26
N ARG A 210 -7.49 8.30 13.24
CA ARG A 210 -8.25 8.48 12.01
C ARG A 210 -8.75 9.93 11.90
N PRO A 211 -8.43 10.66 10.82
CA PRO A 211 -8.91 12.03 10.61
C PRO A 211 -10.37 12.05 10.14
N VAL A 212 -11.31 11.58 10.98
CA VAL A 212 -12.74 11.46 10.65
C VAL A 212 -13.48 12.80 10.60
N ASP A 213 -12.96 13.81 11.29
CA ASP A 213 -13.55 15.15 11.35
C ASP A 213 -13.20 16.03 10.13
N GLN A 214 -12.32 15.55 9.26
CA GLN A 214 -11.95 16.25 8.03
C GLN A 214 -12.96 16.00 6.90
N PRO A 215 -12.98 16.83 5.85
CA PRO A 215 -13.80 16.56 4.66
C PRO A 215 -13.42 15.21 4.02
N PHE A 216 -14.44 14.44 3.60
CA PHE A 216 -14.24 13.15 2.95
C PHE A 216 -13.30 13.23 1.74
N LEU A 217 -12.38 12.29 1.67
CA LEU A 217 -11.51 12.07 0.51
C LEU A 217 -11.12 10.59 0.43
N MET A 218 -11.27 10.01 -0.76
CA MET A 218 -10.90 8.64 -1.08
C MET A 218 -10.23 8.59 -2.45
N PRO A 219 -8.93 8.25 -2.56
CA PRO A 219 -8.28 7.96 -3.84
C PRO A 219 -8.91 6.73 -4.51
N VAL A 220 -9.15 6.82 -5.82
CA VAL A 220 -9.69 5.71 -6.61
C VAL A 220 -8.55 4.77 -7.00
N GLU A 221 -8.68 3.49 -6.63
CA GLU A 221 -7.71 2.44 -6.92
C GLU A 221 -8.12 1.58 -8.10
N ASP A 222 -9.37 1.18 -8.12
CA ASP A 222 -9.95 0.40 -9.21
C ASP A 222 -11.40 0.82 -9.47
N VAL A 223 -11.86 0.54 -10.68
CA VAL A 223 -13.22 0.85 -11.12
C VAL A 223 -13.79 -0.34 -11.89
N PHE A 224 -14.94 -0.81 -11.47
CA PHE A 224 -15.66 -1.87 -12.15
C PHE A 224 -17.16 -1.63 -12.19
N THR A 225 -17.85 -2.37 -13.03
CA THR A 225 -19.29 -2.27 -13.18
C THR A 225 -19.95 -3.52 -12.62
N ILE A 226 -20.94 -3.34 -11.77
CA ILE A 226 -21.82 -4.43 -11.33
C ILE A 226 -23.11 -4.38 -12.15
N THR A 227 -23.39 -5.46 -12.89
CA THR A 227 -24.59 -5.57 -13.72
C THR A 227 -25.84 -5.31 -12.87
N GLY A 228 -26.67 -4.36 -13.30
CA GLY A 228 -27.90 -3.96 -12.61
C GLY A 228 -27.72 -3.06 -11.38
N ARG A 229 -26.48 -2.74 -10.99
CA ARG A 229 -26.21 -1.84 -9.84
C ARG A 229 -25.45 -0.56 -10.21
N GLY A 230 -24.61 -0.59 -11.23
CA GLY A 230 -23.86 0.56 -11.72
C GLY A 230 -22.36 0.47 -11.51
N THR A 231 -21.70 1.61 -11.56
CA THR A 231 -20.24 1.73 -11.42
C THR A 231 -19.84 1.79 -9.96
N VAL A 232 -18.82 1.03 -9.61
CA VAL A 232 -18.19 0.97 -8.29
C VAL A 232 -16.77 1.48 -8.41
N ALA A 233 -16.39 2.44 -7.58
CA ALA A 233 -15.02 2.85 -7.35
C ALA A 233 -14.55 2.27 -6.02
N THR A 234 -13.38 1.64 -6.00
CA THR A 234 -12.74 1.13 -4.78
C THR A 234 -11.60 2.01 -4.35
N GLY A 235 -11.33 2.01 -3.06
CA GLY A 235 -10.20 2.70 -2.47
C GLY A 235 -10.25 2.71 -0.95
N ARG A 236 -9.17 3.17 -0.33
CA ARG A 236 -9.12 3.47 1.09
C ARG A 236 -9.61 4.90 1.34
N VAL A 237 -10.47 5.09 2.31
CA VAL A 237 -10.85 6.44 2.78
C VAL A 237 -9.62 7.06 3.46
N GLU A 238 -9.08 8.12 2.85
CA GLU A 238 -7.89 8.82 3.36
C GLU A 238 -8.26 9.68 4.58
N ARG A 239 -9.40 10.35 4.52
CA ARG A 239 -9.94 11.20 5.60
C ARG A 239 -11.44 11.38 5.50
N GLY A 240 -12.03 11.81 6.60
CA GLY A 240 -13.45 12.10 6.71
C GLY A 240 -14.34 10.86 6.77
N THR A 241 -15.60 11.09 6.50
CA THR A 241 -16.66 10.07 6.47
C THR A 241 -17.53 10.23 5.24
N VAL A 242 -18.09 9.12 4.75
CA VAL A 242 -19.05 9.11 3.65
C VAL A 242 -20.24 8.22 4.00
N LYS A 243 -21.45 8.68 3.66
CA LYS A 243 -22.72 8.00 3.92
C LYS A 243 -23.50 7.77 2.63
N LEU A 244 -24.50 6.92 2.70
CA LEU A 244 -25.49 6.78 1.63
C LEU A 244 -26.17 8.13 1.38
N GLN A 245 -26.38 8.45 0.11
CA GLN A 245 -26.98 9.69 -0.41
C GLN A 245 -26.10 10.95 -0.28
N ASP A 246 -24.85 10.83 0.18
CA ASP A 246 -23.92 11.96 0.13
C ASP A 246 -23.60 12.34 -1.32
N GLU A 247 -23.54 13.65 -1.56
CA GLU A 247 -23.02 14.20 -2.80
C GLU A 247 -21.49 14.20 -2.74
N ILE A 248 -20.87 13.75 -3.84
CA ILE A 248 -19.40 13.72 -3.98
C ILE A 248 -18.98 14.31 -5.32
N GLU A 249 -17.74 14.75 -5.39
CA GLU A 249 -17.04 15.13 -6.62
C GLU A 249 -15.97 14.10 -6.96
N ILE A 250 -15.83 13.83 -8.27
CA ILE A 250 -14.75 13.03 -8.85
C ILE A 250 -13.74 14.01 -9.41
N VAL A 251 -12.55 14.09 -8.81
CA VAL A 251 -11.58 15.15 -9.05
C VAL A 251 -10.25 14.58 -9.57
N GLY A 252 -9.64 15.27 -10.53
CA GLY A 252 -8.35 14.94 -11.14
C GLY A 252 -8.48 14.25 -12.50
N ILE A 253 -7.42 14.32 -13.31
CA ILE A 253 -7.25 13.74 -14.64
C ILE A 253 -8.23 14.30 -15.67
N ARG A 254 -9.52 14.29 -15.37
CA ARG A 254 -10.64 14.75 -16.19
C ARG A 254 -11.33 15.95 -15.58
N PRO A 255 -12.21 16.64 -16.33
CA PRO A 255 -13.08 17.65 -15.74
C PRO A 255 -13.86 17.11 -14.53
N VAL A 256 -14.00 17.93 -13.49
CA VAL A 256 -14.70 17.54 -12.25
C VAL A 256 -16.12 17.10 -12.58
N ASN A 257 -16.49 15.93 -12.10
CA ASN A 257 -17.82 15.37 -12.24
C ASN A 257 -18.47 15.20 -10.85
N LYS A 258 -19.80 15.26 -10.78
CA LYS A 258 -20.56 15.09 -9.54
C LYS A 258 -21.35 13.80 -9.56
N SER A 259 -21.47 13.19 -8.41
CA SER A 259 -22.28 11.99 -8.23
C SER A 259 -22.87 11.92 -6.83
N VAL A 260 -23.73 10.94 -6.63
CA VAL A 260 -24.33 10.62 -5.33
C VAL A 260 -23.99 9.17 -4.98
N VAL A 261 -23.61 8.95 -3.74
CA VAL A 261 -23.31 7.63 -3.20
C VAL A 261 -24.60 6.83 -3.03
N THR A 262 -24.74 5.73 -3.74
CA THR A 262 -25.93 4.86 -3.68
C THR A 262 -25.69 3.56 -2.91
N GLY A 263 -24.45 3.26 -2.58
CA GLY A 263 -24.07 2.09 -1.80
C GLY A 263 -22.64 2.21 -1.32
N VAL A 264 -22.36 1.67 -0.15
CA VAL A 264 -21.00 1.53 0.43
C VAL A 264 -20.86 0.09 0.89
N GLU A 265 -19.78 -0.55 0.48
CA GLU A 265 -19.48 -1.95 0.80
C GLU A 265 -18.01 -2.09 1.25
N MET A 266 -17.78 -2.94 2.24
CA MET A 266 -16.46 -3.36 2.68
C MET A 266 -16.47 -4.89 2.83
N PHE A 267 -15.53 -5.60 2.18
CA PHE A 267 -15.46 -7.06 2.15
C PHE A 267 -16.81 -7.73 1.83
N ARG A 268 -17.52 -7.20 0.82
CA ARG A 268 -18.86 -7.66 0.37
C ARG A 268 -19.99 -7.48 1.39
N LYS A 269 -19.74 -6.84 2.53
CA LYS A 269 -20.74 -6.47 3.55
C LYS A 269 -21.19 -5.03 3.33
N LEU A 270 -22.45 -4.71 3.63
CA LEU A 270 -23.00 -3.36 3.48
C LEU A 270 -22.59 -2.48 4.67
N LEU A 271 -22.28 -1.21 4.38
CA LEU A 271 -22.11 -0.18 5.39
C LEU A 271 -23.14 0.95 5.20
N ASP A 272 -23.64 1.49 6.31
CA ASP A 272 -24.41 2.73 6.29
C ASP A 272 -23.50 3.96 6.13
N GLN A 273 -22.29 3.85 6.71
CA GLN A 273 -21.27 4.90 6.71
C GLN A 273 -19.89 4.25 6.69
N ALA A 274 -18.98 4.82 5.89
CA ALA A 274 -17.55 4.52 5.97
C ALA A 274 -16.78 5.72 6.52
N GLU A 275 -15.63 5.46 7.11
CA GLU A 275 -14.79 6.47 7.73
C GLU A 275 -13.31 6.30 7.36
N ALA A 276 -12.50 7.30 7.67
CA ALA A 276 -11.07 7.29 7.42
C ALA A 276 -10.43 5.97 7.87
N GLY A 277 -9.70 5.33 6.97
CA GLY A 277 -9.06 4.03 7.16
C GLY A 277 -9.80 2.85 6.55
N ASP A 278 -11.08 2.97 6.22
CA ASP A 278 -11.83 1.87 5.59
C ASP A 278 -11.43 1.65 4.13
N ASN A 279 -11.26 0.39 3.74
CA ASN A 279 -11.12 -0.02 2.34
C ASN A 279 -12.50 -0.37 1.80
N ILE A 280 -13.04 0.46 0.94
CA ILE A 280 -14.45 0.38 0.51
C ILE A 280 -14.63 0.37 -1.00
N GLY A 281 -15.76 -0.17 -1.41
CA GLY A 281 -16.35 0.04 -2.73
C GLY A 281 -17.53 1.01 -2.61
N VAL A 282 -17.49 2.09 -3.36
CA VAL A 282 -18.54 3.11 -3.41
C VAL A 282 -19.31 2.99 -4.72
N LEU A 283 -20.63 2.75 -4.63
CA LEU A 283 -21.52 2.77 -5.79
C LEU A 283 -21.91 4.19 -6.13
N LEU A 284 -21.74 4.57 -7.39
CA LEU A 284 -21.93 5.93 -7.90
C LEU A 284 -23.15 6.01 -8.81
N ARG A 285 -24.00 7.02 -8.59
CA ARG A 285 -25.18 7.28 -9.41
C ARG A 285 -24.81 7.98 -10.72
N GLY A 286 -25.26 7.42 -11.85
CA GLY A 286 -25.15 8.09 -13.15
C GLY A 286 -23.73 8.27 -13.68
N ILE A 287 -22.78 7.49 -13.18
CA ILE A 287 -21.39 7.47 -13.64
C ILE A 287 -21.15 6.17 -14.42
N ASP A 288 -20.71 6.29 -15.65
CA ASP A 288 -20.23 5.16 -16.43
C ASP A 288 -18.78 4.85 -16.08
N ARG A 289 -18.35 3.58 -16.24
CA ARG A 289 -16.96 3.17 -16.00
C ARG A 289 -15.94 4.01 -16.79
N LYS A 290 -16.29 4.48 -17.97
CA LYS A 290 -15.43 5.33 -18.82
C LYS A 290 -15.25 6.76 -18.30
N ASP A 291 -16.09 7.22 -17.36
CA ASP A 291 -16.10 8.59 -16.84
C ASP A 291 -15.30 8.73 -15.52
N ILE A 292 -14.85 7.62 -14.98
CA ILE A 292 -14.01 7.54 -13.78
C ILE A 292 -12.87 6.56 -13.99
N GLU A 293 -11.70 6.87 -13.45
CA GLU A 293 -10.51 6.03 -13.58
C GLU A 293 -9.62 6.10 -12.33
N ARG A 294 -8.73 5.11 -12.20
CA ARG A 294 -7.70 5.08 -11.17
C ARG A 294 -6.87 6.37 -11.21
N GLY A 295 -6.59 6.91 -10.03
CA GLY A 295 -5.81 8.14 -9.87
C GLY A 295 -6.64 9.39 -9.65
N GLN A 296 -7.94 9.35 -9.95
CA GLN A 296 -8.86 10.37 -9.48
C GLN A 296 -9.15 10.18 -7.99
N VAL A 297 -9.77 11.17 -7.36
CA VAL A 297 -10.26 11.07 -5.99
C VAL A 297 -11.75 11.31 -5.92
N LEU A 298 -12.44 10.60 -5.02
CA LEU A 298 -13.79 10.95 -4.57
C LEU A 298 -13.64 11.87 -3.36
N ALA A 299 -14.28 13.01 -3.40
CA ALA A 299 -14.16 14.00 -2.34
C ALA A 299 -15.49 14.68 -2.02
N LYS A 300 -15.60 15.25 -0.83
CA LYS A 300 -16.70 16.16 -0.49
C LYS A 300 -16.64 17.36 -1.44
N PRO A 301 -17.77 17.81 -2.01
CA PRO A 301 -17.78 18.89 -2.99
C PRO A 301 -17.03 20.14 -2.54
N GLY A 302 -16.17 20.66 -3.43
CA GLY A 302 -15.42 21.90 -3.23
C GLY A 302 -14.26 21.85 -2.22
N THR A 303 -13.85 20.66 -1.78
CA THR A 303 -12.79 20.52 -0.75
C THR A 303 -11.41 20.23 -1.29
N ILE A 304 -11.30 19.79 -2.55
CA ILE A 304 -10.04 19.58 -3.26
C ILE A 304 -10.23 19.95 -4.73
N HIS A 305 -9.16 20.41 -5.37
CA HIS A 305 -9.18 20.84 -6.77
C HIS A 305 -8.07 20.16 -7.57
N PRO A 306 -8.25 20.01 -8.91
CA PRO A 306 -7.19 19.52 -9.77
C PRO A 306 -6.19 20.63 -10.06
N HIS A 307 -4.90 20.32 -10.02
CA HIS A 307 -3.80 21.25 -10.26
C HIS A 307 -2.73 20.64 -11.15
N THR A 308 -2.01 21.49 -11.87
CA THR A 308 -0.87 21.08 -12.71
C THR A 308 0.45 21.66 -12.23
N LYS A 309 0.44 22.81 -11.51
CA LYS A 309 1.66 23.52 -11.11
C LYS A 309 1.76 23.68 -9.59
N PHE A 310 2.89 23.31 -9.05
CA PHE A 310 3.17 23.44 -7.62
C PHE A 310 4.66 23.58 -7.37
N THR A 311 5.01 24.08 -6.20
CA THR A 311 6.38 24.00 -5.67
C THR A 311 6.50 22.84 -4.70
N SER A 312 7.68 22.26 -4.63
CA SER A 312 7.97 21.13 -3.76
C SER A 312 9.37 21.14 -3.24
N GLN A 313 9.55 20.61 -2.04
CA GLN A 313 10.85 20.22 -1.54
C GLN A 313 11.10 18.77 -1.95
N VAL A 314 12.21 18.50 -2.65
CA VAL A 314 12.55 17.21 -3.21
C VAL A 314 13.92 16.76 -2.71
N PHE A 315 13.98 15.54 -2.22
CA PHE A 315 15.21 14.81 -1.94
C PHE A 315 15.50 13.86 -3.11
N VAL A 316 16.70 13.96 -3.66
CA VAL A 316 17.16 13.10 -4.78
C VAL A 316 17.99 11.96 -4.22
N LEU A 317 17.53 10.73 -4.45
CA LEU A 317 18.18 9.52 -3.94
C LEU A 317 19.59 9.35 -4.50
N THR A 318 20.51 8.93 -3.65
CA THR A 318 21.86 8.57 -4.02
C THR A 318 21.91 7.25 -4.80
N LYS A 319 23.05 6.94 -5.40
CA LYS A 319 23.28 5.65 -6.08
C LYS A 319 23.17 4.48 -5.10
N GLU A 320 23.69 4.62 -3.90
CA GLU A 320 23.68 3.63 -2.83
C GLU A 320 22.25 3.31 -2.37
N GLU A 321 21.35 4.30 -2.41
CA GLU A 321 19.92 4.16 -2.14
C GLU A 321 19.13 3.62 -3.35
N GLY A 322 19.78 3.23 -4.43
CA GLY A 322 19.16 2.73 -5.66
C GLY A 322 18.70 3.83 -6.63
N GLY A 323 19.01 5.08 -6.34
CA GLY A 323 18.67 6.25 -7.13
C GLY A 323 19.56 6.47 -8.36
N ARG A 324 19.71 7.73 -8.75
CA ARG A 324 20.53 8.14 -9.90
C ARG A 324 22.02 8.15 -9.53
N HIS A 325 22.87 8.03 -10.54
CA HIS A 325 24.33 8.22 -10.42
C HIS A 325 24.82 9.43 -11.23
N THR A 326 23.89 10.11 -11.92
CA THR A 326 24.19 11.30 -12.73
C THR A 326 23.28 12.45 -12.31
N PRO A 327 23.73 13.71 -12.41
CA PRO A 327 22.88 14.87 -12.16
C PRO A 327 21.75 14.96 -13.18
N PHE A 328 20.73 15.74 -12.87
CA PHE A 328 19.75 16.21 -13.84
C PHE A 328 19.73 17.75 -13.90
N PHE A 329 19.18 18.27 -14.98
CA PHE A 329 19.17 19.68 -15.33
C PHE A 329 17.74 20.22 -15.40
N ASP A 330 17.62 21.52 -15.55
CA ASP A 330 16.35 22.17 -15.80
C ASP A 330 15.63 21.53 -17.00
N GLY A 331 14.31 21.39 -16.90
CA GLY A 331 13.50 20.71 -17.92
C GLY A 331 13.50 19.17 -17.84
N TYR A 332 14.06 18.56 -16.78
CA TYR A 332 14.00 17.12 -16.55
C TYR A 332 12.54 16.62 -16.45
N ARG A 333 12.23 15.47 -17.08
CA ARG A 333 10.86 14.95 -17.25
C ARG A 333 10.68 13.53 -16.70
N PRO A 334 10.67 13.35 -15.39
CA PRO A 334 10.35 12.05 -14.76
C PRO A 334 8.86 11.80 -14.63
N GLN A 335 8.51 10.64 -14.06
CA GLN A 335 7.17 10.32 -13.60
C GLN A 335 7.02 10.68 -12.11
N PHE A 336 5.91 11.32 -11.77
CA PHE A 336 5.53 11.68 -10.40
C PHE A 336 4.40 10.78 -9.94
N TYR A 337 4.59 10.09 -8.84
CA TYR A 337 3.63 9.16 -8.25
C TYR A 337 2.91 9.83 -7.08
N PHE A 338 1.62 10.09 -7.26
CA PHE A 338 0.73 10.64 -6.24
C PHE A 338 -0.38 9.66 -5.93
N ARG A 339 -0.59 9.31 -4.65
CA ARG A 339 -1.66 8.37 -4.25
C ARG A 339 -1.67 7.11 -5.13
N THR A 340 -2.66 7.01 -6.02
CA THR A 340 -2.90 5.83 -6.87
C THR A 340 -2.52 6.03 -8.34
N THR A 341 -1.91 7.17 -8.70
CA THR A 341 -1.57 7.50 -10.09
C THR A 341 -0.13 7.94 -10.27
N ASP A 342 0.35 7.84 -11.50
CA ASP A 342 1.59 8.44 -11.96
C ASP A 342 1.32 9.40 -13.13
N VAL A 343 2.00 10.53 -13.11
CA VAL A 343 1.89 11.57 -14.14
C VAL A 343 3.29 12.07 -14.51
N THR A 344 3.54 12.22 -15.79
CA THR A 344 4.77 12.88 -16.26
C THR A 344 4.70 14.38 -15.95
N GLY A 345 5.79 14.92 -15.45
CA GLY A 345 5.91 16.36 -15.20
C GLY A 345 7.26 16.89 -15.62
N VAL A 346 7.36 18.20 -15.71
CA VAL A 346 8.61 18.93 -16.01
C VAL A 346 9.08 19.60 -14.74
N ILE A 347 10.34 19.40 -14.39
CA ILE A 347 11.00 20.08 -13.29
C ILE A 347 11.59 21.39 -13.79
N LYS A 348 11.33 22.47 -13.06
CA LYS A 348 12.00 23.77 -13.19
C LYS A 348 12.82 24.05 -11.96
N LEU A 349 14.10 24.21 -12.17
CA LEU A 349 15.06 24.52 -11.10
C LEU A 349 14.99 26.00 -10.68
N PRO A 350 15.29 26.31 -9.43
CA PRO A 350 15.35 27.69 -8.96
C PRO A 350 16.47 28.46 -9.67
N ALA A 351 16.29 29.77 -9.82
CA ALA A 351 17.26 30.63 -10.47
C ALA A 351 18.65 30.51 -9.80
N GLY A 352 19.68 30.27 -10.61
CA GLY A 352 21.05 30.07 -10.14
C GLY A 352 21.44 28.62 -9.88
N THR A 353 20.51 27.67 -9.99
CA THR A 353 20.79 26.22 -9.91
C THR A 353 20.90 25.67 -11.30
N GLU A 354 22.11 25.27 -11.71
CA GLU A 354 22.34 24.71 -13.07
C GLU A 354 21.99 23.22 -13.13
N MET A 355 22.26 22.48 -12.05
CA MET A 355 22.01 21.03 -11.96
C MET A 355 21.72 20.61 -10.51
N VAL A 356 21.14 19.43 -10.37
CA VAL A 356 20.87 18.78 -9.09
C VAL A 356 21.56 17.43 -9.06
N MET A 357 22.33 17.17 -8.00
CA MET A 357 23.09 15.94 -7.80
C MET A 357 22.30 14.92 -7.00
N PRO A 358 22.58 13.61 -7.18
CA PRO A 358 22.14 12.61 -6.22
C PRO A 358 22.57 12.95 -4.79
N GLY A 359 21.64 12.87 -3.83
CA GLY A 359 21.83 13.27 -2.43
C GLY A 359 21.41 14.71 -2.10
N ASP A 360 21.10 15.53 -3.11
CA ASP A 360 20.65 16.90 -2.88
C ASP A 360 19.21 16.97 -2.37
N ASN A 361 18.97 18.00 -1.54
CA ASN A 361 17.62 18.42 -1.15
C ASN A 361 17.36 19.80 -1.73
N VAL A 362 16.40 19.91 -2.65
CA VAL A 362 16.19 21.12 -3.45
C VAL A 362 14.73 21.50 -3.53
N ASP A 363 14.46 22.79 -3.36
CA ASP A 363 13.14 23.35 -3.69
C ASP A 363 13.04 23.55 -5.20
N MET A 364 11.97 23.04 -5.81
CA MET A 364 11.76 23.15 -7.24
C MET A 364 10.29 23.36 -7.60
N GLU A 365 10.05 23.91 -8.78
CA GLU A 365 8.74 24.01 -9.38
C GLU A 365 8.50 22.80 -10.28
N ILE A 366 7.30 22.23 -10.20
CA ILE A 366 6.90 21.07 -11.01
C ILE A 366 5.65 21.44 -11.78
N GLU A 367 5.66 21.13 -13.08
CA GLU A 367 4.52 21.29 -13.98
C GLU A 367 4.14 19.93 -14.57
N LEU A 368 2.98 19.41 -14.15
CA LEU A 368 2.44 18.12 -14.62
C LEU A 368 1.76 18.28 -15.97
N ILE A 369 1.82 17.24 -16.81
CA ILE A 369 1.12 17.22 -18.12
C ILE A 369 -0.39 16.98 -17.99
N THR A 370 -0.86 16.50 -16.84
CA THR A 370 -2.25 16.19 -16.56
C THR A 370 -2.62 16.73 -15.19
N PRO A 371 -3.77 17.41 -15.04
CA PRO A 371 -4.21 17.90 -13.74
C PRO A 371 -4.59 16.74 -12.82
N ILE A 372 -4.11 16.74 -11.60
CA ILE A 372 -4.46 15.78 -10.56
C ILE A 372 -4.88 16.46 -9.28
N ALA A 373 -5.60 15.75 -8.43
CA ALA A 373 -6.04 16.24 -7.13
C ALA A 373 -4.82 16.36 -6.18
N ILE A 374 -4.29 17.57 -6.04
CA ILE A 374 -3.11 17.89 -5.22
C ILE A 374 -3.51 18.85 -4.11
N GLU A 375 -2.86 18.72 -2.98
CA GLU A 375 -2.96 19.65 -1.86
C GLU A 375 -1.60 19.83 -1.18
N LYS A 376 -1.44 20.91 -0.45
CA LYS A 376 -0.24 21.20 0.31
C LYS A 376 0.03 20.10 1.35
N GLY A 377 1.28 19.65 1.44
CA GLY A 377 1.70 18.56 2.32
C GLY A 377 1.59 17.16 1.70
N LEU A 378 1.00 17.03 0.51
CA LEU A 378 0.92 15.74 -0.18
C LEU A 378 2.33 15.26 -0.56
N ARG A 379 2.65 14.03 -0.20
CA ARG A 379 3.92 13.38 -0.56
C ARG A 379 3.82 12.73 -1.93
N PHE A 380 4.96 12.63 -2.61
CA PHE A 380 5.07 11.94 -3.90
C PHE A 380 6.45 11.30 -4.08
N ALA A 381 6.49 10.28 -4.93
CA ALA A 381 7.74 9.69 -5.39
C ALA A 381 8.05 10.15 -6.82
N ILE A 382 9.34 10.24 -7.16
CA ILE A 382 9.83 10.54 -8.51
C ILE A 382 10.48 9.28 -9.06
N ARG A 383 10.07 8.84 -10.25
CA ARG A 383 10.60 7.64 -10.89
C ARG A 383 11.07 7.89 -12.32
N GLU A 384 12.12 7.18 -12.69
CA GLU A 384 12.68 7.17 -14.04
C GLU A 384 13.15 5.76 -14.39
N GLY A 385 12.81 5.26 -15.58
CA GLY A 385 13.30 3.97 -16.07
C GLY A 385 13.04 2.78 -15.13
N GLY A 386 11.91 2.78 -14.44
CA GLY A 386 11.54 1.73 -13.48
C GLY A 386 12.17 1.86 -12.09
N ARG A 387 12.93 2.91 -11.80
CA ARG A 387 13.59 3.16 -10.50
C ARG A 387 13.02 4.39 -9.81
N THR A 388 12.95 4.35 -8.50
CA THR A 388 12.70 5.54 -7.69
C THR A 388 13.98 6.36 -7.62
N VAL A 389 13.91 7.62 -8.03
CA VAL A 389 15.07 8.53 -8.11
C VAL A 389 14.98 9.70 -7.13
N GLY A 390 13.84 9.87 -6.49
CA GLY A 390 13.64 10.91 -5.50
C GLY A 390 12.26 10.85 -4.86
N SER A 391 12.07 11.66 -3.85
CA SER A 391 10.80 11.88 -3.20
C SER A 391 10.62 13.34 -2.83
N GLY A 392 9.38 13.78 -2.71
CA GLY A 392 9.10 15.16 -2.37
C GLY A 392 7.77 15.34 -1.65
N VAL A 393 7.59 16.57 -1.19
CA VAL A 393 6.37 17.04 -0.53
C VAL A 393 5.92 18.32 -1.23
N VAL A 394 4.63 18.41 -1.55
CA VAL A 394 4.03 19.62 -2.11
C VAL A 394 4.10 20.74 -1.09
N ALA A 395 4.87 21.78 -1.40
CA ALA A 395 5.06 22.94 -0.51
C ALA A 395 3.96 23.98 -0.71
N ASP A 396 3.63 24.27 -1.97
CA ASP A 396 2.58 25.25 -2.31
C ASP A 396 2.02 25.01 -3.71
N ILE A 397 0.74 25.34 -3.91
CA ILE A 397 0.03 25.20 -5.19
C ILE A 397 0.16 26.52 -5.97
N LYS A 398 0.46 26.42 -7.26
CA LYS A 398 0.59 27.59 -8.15
C LYS A 398 -0.58 27.72 -9.13
N GLU A 399 -1.05 26.61 -9.69
CA GLU A 399 -2.16 26.58 -10.67
C GLU A 399 -2.84 25.21 -10.71
#